data_85d24eb653948fd690e26142993b48cc
#
_entry.id   85d24eb653948fd690e26142993b48cc
#
_cell.length_a   1.000
_cell.length_b   1.000
_cell.length_c   1.000
_cell.angle_alpha   90.00
_cell.angle_beta   90.00
_cell.angle_gamma   90.00
#
_symmetry.space_group_name_H-M   'P 1'
#
loop_
_entity.id
_entity.type
_entity.pdbx_description
1 polymer ?
#
loop_
_entity_poly.entity_id
_entity_poly.type
_entity_poly.pdbx_seq_one_letter_code
_entity_poly.pdbx_strand_id
1 'polypeptide(L)'
;MKEFQVIELIKEALGESAEADWIRWSIGDDAAVVACSPGMDIVSSIDSFLPDRHFPSDAPADLVGYRAIMASFSDLAAMGAQPKYGLISLTIDRTNRSGVDWIEDFARGCACAANKIGVALCGGNMSSGPLSISVSVHGEVEANKACQRAGGRPGDFIYVSGPLGSAAACVRLNDLIPSDSYNLSPRQEAFYKPSARFDMSEYLKTASSAIDISDGLIQDLNHILESSRCGASLESKLIPLGDSAELEDGLFGGDDYELIFTSRQDLGSVEKIGRLTQELGLRIDGEAIRSRGFDHFLNQPES
;
A
#
# COMPACT_ATOMS: atom_id res chain seq x y z
N MET A 1 -32.10 -4.85 -1.00
CA MET A 1 -31.44 -6.06 -1.53
C MET A 1 -31.06 -6.94 -0.34
N LYS A 2 -31.15 -8.26 -0.46
CA LYS A 2 -30.70 -9.19 0.58
C LYS A 2 -29.17 -9.35 0.47
N GLU A 3 -28.51 -9.72 1.56
CA GLU A 3 -27.03 -9.87 1.65
C GLU A 3 -26.47 -10.73 0.50
N PHE A 4 -26.99 -11.93 0.29
CA PHE A 4 -26.54 -12.82 -0.79
C PHE A 4 -26.69 -12.22 -2.20
N GLN A 5 -27.67 -11.35 -2.43
CA GLN A 5 -27.81 -10.65 -3.71
C GLN A 5 -26.71 -9.61 -3.90
N VAL A 6 -26.22 -9.00 -2.82
CA VAL A 6 -25.09 -8.08 -2.87
C VAL A 6 -23.78 -8.85 -3.10
N ILE A 7 -23.61 -10.01 -2.47
CA ILE A 7 -22.44 -10.87 -2.68
C ILE A 7 -22.37 -11.34 -4.13
N GLU A 8 -23.48 -11.78 -4.73
CA GLU A 8 -23.51 -12.17 -6.14
C GLU A 8 -23.16 -10.98 -7.08
N LEU A 9 -23.68 -9.80 -6.79
CA LEU A 9 -23.37 -8.60 -7.54
C LEU A 9 -21.87 -8.24 -7.48
N ILE A 10 -21.26 -8.33 -6.30
CA ILE A 10 -19.82 -8.15 -6.13
C ILE A 10 -19.05 -9.21 -6.94
N LYS A 11 -19.46 -10.47 -6.85
CA LYS A 11 -18.84 -11.57 -7.59
C LYS A 11 -18.92 -11.35 -9.11
N GLU A 12 -20.08 -10.92 -9.62
CA GLU A 12 -20.26 -10.57 -11.03
C GLU A 12 -19.35 -9.40 -11.44
N ALA A 13 -19.25 -8.36 -10.60
CA ALA A 13 -18.40 -7.19 -10.89
C ALA A 13 -16.89 -7.51 -10.81
N LEU A 14 -16.48 -8.42 -9.94
CA LEU A 14 -15.09 -8.93 -9.88
C LEU A 14 -14.74 -9.77 -11.10
N GLY A 15 -15.70 -10.54 -11.63
CA GLY A 15 -15.50 -11.40 -12.80
C GLY A 15 -14.32 -12.38 -12.62
N GLU A 16 -13.43 -12.42 -13.60
CA GLU A 16 -12.25 -13.31 -13.58
C GLU A 16 -11.29 -13.01 -12.42
N SER A 17 -11.35 -11.81 -11.83
CA SER A 17 -10.52 -11.46 -10.65
C SER A 17 -10.89 -12.24 -9.38
N ALA A 18 -12.02 -12.96 -9.36
CA ALA A 18 -12.40 -13.83 -8.24
C ALA A 18 -11.81 -15.26 -8.37
N GLU A 19 -11.15 -15.59 -9.47
CA GLU A 19 -10.70 -16.94 -9.82
C GLU A 19 -9.20 -16.97 -10.12
N ALA A 20 -8.56 -18.11 -9.87
CA ALA A 20 -7.19 -18.39 -10.27
C ALA A 20 -6.93 -19.90 -10.17
N ASP A 21 -5.91 -20.43 -10.87
CA ASP A 21 -5.58 -21.86 -10.88
C ASP A 21 -5.27 -22.43 -9.49
N TRP A 22 -4.80 -21.61 -8.56
CA TRP A 22 -4.54 -21.98 -7.17
C TRP A 22 -5.74 -21.82 -6.23
N ILE A 23 -6.85 -21.25 -6.68
CA ILE A 23 -8.10 -21.17 -5.93
C ILE A 23 -8.89 -22.47 -6.17
N ARG A 24 -9.12 -23.24 -5.10
CA ARG A 24 -9.94 -24.47 -5.12
C ARG A 24 -11.41 -24.17 -4.92
N TRP A 25 -11.71 -23.20 -4.06
CA TRP A 25 -13.04 -22.70 -3.73
C TRP A 25 -12.98 -21.19 -3.57
N SER A 26 -13.80 -20.48 -4.31
CA SER A 26 -13.91 -19.01 -4.28
C SER A 26 -15.18 -18.55 -3.57
N ILE A 27 -15.64 -17.34 -3.87
CA ILE A 27 -16.85 -16.72 -3.30
C ILE A 27 -18.08 -17.63 -3.52
N GLY A 28 -18.83 -17.90 -2.44
CA GLY A 28 -20.08 -18.67 -2.50
C GLY A 28 -20.15 -19.85 -1.54
N ASP A 29 -19.09 -20.10 -0.76
CA ASP A 29 -19.07 -21.06 0.34
C ASP A 29 -18.65 -20.36 1.65
N ASP A 30 -18.61 -21.08 2.77
CA ASP A 30 -18.25 -20.51 4.09
C ASP A 30 -16.83 -19.94 4.14
N ALA A 31 -15.92 -20.45 3.30
CA ALA A 31 -14.54 -19.99 3.20
C ALA A 31 -13.94 -20.24 1.81
N ALA A 32 -12.97 -19.42 1.43
CA ALA A 32 -12.12 -19.69 0.27
C ALA A 32 -11.12 -20.80 0.60
N VAL A 33 -10.83 -21.67 -0.37
CA VAL A 33 -9.81 -22.71 -0.26
C VAL A 33 -8.72 -22.45 -1.28
N VAL A 34 -7.50 -22.23 -0.80
CA VAL A 34 -6.34 -21.83 -1.60
C VAL A 34 -5.24 -22.89 -1.50
N ALA A 35 -4.65 -23.27 -2.63
CA ALA A 35 -3.51 -24.16 -2.66
C ALA A 35 -2.21 -23.39 -2.39
N CYS A 36 -1.41 -23.86 -1.44
CA CYS A 36 -0.08 -23.32 -1.16
C CYS A 36 0.99 -24.01 -2.00
N SER A 37 1.99 -23.26 -2.44
CA SER A 37 3.13 -23.79 -3.19
C SER A 37 4.13 -24.49 -2.24
N PRO A 38 4.66 -25.69 -2.59
CA PRO A 38 5.66 -26.36 -1.76
C PRO A 38 6.94 -25.51 -1.60
N GLY A 39 7.47 -25.46 -0.39
CA GLY A 39 8.73 -24.76 -0.10
C GLY A 39 8.61 -23.22 -0.01
N MET A 40 7.39 -22.71 0.07
CA MET A 40 7.11 -21.30 0.23
C MET A 40 6.56 -21.00 1.65
N ASP A 41 6.91 -19.82 2.18
CA ASP A 41 6.27 -19.24 3.34
C ASP A 41 5.09 -18.35 2.90
N ILE A 42 4.02 -18.34 3.68
CA ILE A 42 2.88 -17.44 3.46
C ILE A 42 3.19 -16.09 4.11
N VAL A 43 3.03 -15.02 3.36
CA VAL A 43 3.07 -13.64 3.84
C VAL A 43 1.65 -13.11 3.84
N SER A 44 1.23 -12.51 4.96
CA SER A 44 -0.13 -11.98 5.12
C SER A 44 -0.12 -10.63 5.79
N SER A 45 -0.98 -9.73 5.32
CA SER A 45 -1.27 -8.45 5.98
C SER A 45 -2.77 -8.16 5.94
N ILE A 46 -3.18 -7.12 6.68
CA ILE A 46 -4.55 -6.62 6.69
C ILE A 46 -4.56 -5.12 6.94
N ASP A 47 -5.29 -4.38 6.10
CA ASP A 47 -5.52 -2.95 6.23
C ASP A 47 -6.99 -2.62 6.35
N SER A 48 -7.27 -1.45 6.96
CA SER A 48 -8.61 -0.91 7.09
C SER A 48 -8.69 0.52 6.56
N PHE A 49 -9.69 0.78 5.74
CA PHE A 49 -9.93 2.07 5.09
C PHE A 49 -11.25 2.65 5.56
N LEU A 50 -11.19 3.88 6.06
CA LEU A 50 -12.34 4.61 6.59
C LEU A 50 -12.51 5.92 5.80
N PRO A 51 -13.75 6.33 5.48
CA PRO A 51 -14.02 7.62 4.88
C PRO A 51 -13.51 8.77 5.78
N ASP A 52 -13.12 9.86 5.15
CA ASP A 52 -12.56 11.07 5.75
C ASP A 52 -11.28 10.85 6.59
N ARG A 53 -10.70 9.65 6.46
CA ARG A 53 -9.38 9.29 7.01
C ARG A 53 -8.42 8.86 5.92
N HIS A 54 -8.82 7.88 5.11
CA HIS A 54 -7.98 7.27 4.07
C HIS A 54 -8.42 7.66 2.66
N PHE A 55 -9.63 8.19 2.53
CA PHE A 55 -10.21 8.74 1.31
C PHE A 55 -11.38 9.66 1.67
N PRO A 56 -11.68 10.68 0.86
CA PRO A 56 -12.86 11.53 1.08
C PRO A 56 -14.16 10.73 1.03
N SER A 57 -15.12 11.05 1.89
CA SER A 57 -16.41 10.34 1.94
C SER A 57 -17.22 10.44 0.63
N ASP A 58 -16.90 11.40 -0.25
CA ASP A 58 -17.49 11.59 -1.56
C ASP A 58 -16.60 11.14 -2.74
N ALA A 59 -15.52 10.44 -2.45
CA ALA A 59 -14.66 9.86 -3.47
C ALA A 59 -15.41 8.87 -4.37
N PRO A 60 -15.10 8.79 -5.67
CA PRO A 60 -15.64 7.77 -6.56
C PRO A 60 -15.33 6.36 -6.05
N ALA A 61 -16.35 5.50 -6.03
CA ALA A 61 -16.26 4.18 -5.43
C ALA A 61 -15.23 3.26 -6.12
N ASP A 62 -15.09 3.35 -7.42
CA ASP A 62 -14.10 2.62 -8.21
C ASP A 62 -12.66 3.01 -7.83
N LEU A 63 -12.41 4.29 -7.59
CA LEU A 63 -11.11 4.78 -7.12
C LEU A 63 -10.82 4.32 -5.69
N VAL A 64 -11.83 4.32 -4.81
CA VAL A 64 -11.71 3.79 -3.44
C VAL A 64 -11.37 2.30 -3.49
N GLY A 65 -12.05 1.51 -4.33
CA GLY A 65 -11.79 0.08 -4.48
C GLY A 65 -10.39 -0.20 -5.00
N TYR A 66 -9.94 0.53 -6.03
CA TYR A 66 -8.59 0.40 -6.57
C TYR A 66 -7.52 0.69 -5.51
N ARG A 67 -7.66 1.85 -4.82
CA ARG A 67 -6.72 2.28 -3.78
C ARG A 67 -6.64 1.26 -2.65
N ALA A 68 -7.78 0.79 -2.13
CA ALA A 68 -7.81 -0.15 -1.03
C ALA A 68 -7.04 -1.44 -1.35
N ILE A 69 -7.19 -1.99 -2.55
CA ILE A 69 -6.45 -3.19 -2.97
C ILE A 69 -4.95 -2.89 -3.10
N MET A 70 -4.56 -1.84 -3.83
CA MET A 70 -3.15 -1.56 -4.10
C MET A 70 -2.37 -1.21 -2.84
N ALA A 71 -2.96 -0.38 -1.96
CA ALA A 71 -2.35 -0.01 -0.69
C ALA A 71 -2.11 -1.25 0.20
N SER A 72 -3.12 -2.11 0.36
CA SER A 72 -2.97 -3.33 1.18
C SER A 72 -1.93 -4.30 0.63
N PHE A 73 -1.80 -4.42 -0.69
CA PHE A 73 -0.79 -5.30 -1.30
C PHE A 73 0.63 -4.71 -1.26
N SER A 74 0.81 -3.44 -0.90
CA SER A 74 2.12 -2.79 -0.76
C SER A 74 2.99 -3.46 0.30
N ASP A 75 2.41 -3.85 1.44
CA ASP A 75 3.11 -4.60 2.49
C ASP A 75 3.78 -5.88 1.97
N LEU A 76 3.05 -6.61 1.10
CA LEU A 76 3.58 -7.85 0.52
C LEU A 76 4.72 -7.57 -0.45
N ALA A 77 4.62 -6.48 -1.20
CA ALA A 77 5.69 -6.03 -2.09
C ALA A 77 6.95 -5.70 -1.29
N ALA A 78 6.82 -4.98 -0.16
CA ALA A 78 7.94 -4.66 0.74
C ALA A 78 8.62 -5.91 1.32
N MET A 79 7.86 -6.99 1.53
CA MET A 79 8.38 -8.27 2.00
C MET A 79 9.02 -9.13 0.88
N GLY A 80 9.01 -8.65 -0.38
CA GLY A 80 9.50 -9.40 -1.54
C GLY A 80 8.62 -10.60 -1.90
N ALA A 81 7.38 -10.62 -1.44
CA ALA A 81 6.45 -11.73 -1.67
C ALA A 81 5.81 -11.63 -3.06
N GLN A 82 5.50 -12.79 -3.64
CA GLN A 82 4.63 -12.88 -4.81
C GLN A 82 3.17 -12.81 -4.34
N PRO A 83 2.39 -11.82 -4.77
CA PRO A 83 1.00 -11.70 -4.35
C PRO A 83 0.16 -12.86 -4.90
N LYS A 84 -0.87 -13.27 -4.15
CA LYS A 84 -1.73 -14.41 -4.53
C LYS A 84 -3.21 -14.05 -4.48
N TYR A 85 -3.72 -13.69 -3.31
CA TYR A 85 -5.15 -13.45 -3.16
C TYR A 85 -5.45 -12.45 -2.05
N GLY A 86 -6.66 -11.91 -2.11
CA GLY A 86 -7.20 -11.03 -1.07
C GLY A 86 -8.63 -11.42 -0.66
N LEU A 87 -8.99 -11.03 0.54
CA LEU A 87 -10.35 -11.11 1.11
C LEU A 87 -10.78 -9.71 1.49
N ILE A 88 -12.05 -9.35 1.21
CA ILE A 88 -12.57 -8.01 1.49
C ILE A 88 -13.70 -8.10 2.51
N SER A 89 -13.56 -7.43 3.64
CA SER A 89 -14.68 -7.17 4.56
C SER A 89 -15.21 -5.77 4.31
N LEU A 90 -16.48 -5.68 3.89
CA LEU A 90 -17.17 -4.43 3.61
C LEU A 90 -18.32 -4.22 4.58
N THR A 91 -18.23 -3.19 5.41
CA THR A 91 -19.35 -2.69 6.21
C THR A 91 -19.92 -1.46 5.51
N ILE A 92 -21.24 -1.41 5.31
CA ILE A 92 -21.89 -0.36 4.54
C ILE A 92 -23.20 0.08 5.17
N ASP A 93 -23.38 1.40 5.28
CA ASP A 93 -24.66 1.97 5.74
C ASP A 93 -25.58 2.17 4.53
N ARG A 94 -26.71 1.47 4.55
CA ARG A 94 -27.73 1.53 3.50
C ARG A 94 -28.45 2.88 3.39
N THR A 95 -28.32 3.75 4.37
CA THR A 95 -29.03 5.04 4.41
C THR A 95 -28.29 6.18 3.71
N ASN A 96 -26.93 6.05 3.58
CA ASN A 96 -26.06 7.06 2.98
C ASN A 96 -25.25 6.47 1.83
N ARG A 97 -25.51 6.87 0.57
CA ARG A 97 -24.74 6.57 -0.64
C ARG A 97 -24.61 5.12 -1.09
N SER A 98 -25.06 4.17 -0.33
CA SER A 98 -24.90 2.76 -0.63
C SER A 98 -26.00 2.23 -1.54
N GLY A 99 -26.19 2.88 -2.69
CA GLY A 99 -26.91 2.29 -3.79
C GLY A 99 -26.15 1.08 -4.35
N VAL A 100 -26.84 0.25 -5.06
CA VAL A 100 -26.27 -0.88 -5.82
C VAL A 100 -25.11 -0.39 -6.67
N ASP A 101 -25.24 0.78 -7.30
CA ASP A 101 -24.23 1.38 -8.18
C ASP A 101 -22.89 1.63 -7.48
N TRP A 102 -22.89 2.10 -6.21
CA TRP A 102 -21.66 2.30 -5.45
C TRP A 102 -20.89 0.99 -5.22
N ILE A 103 -21.62 -0.08 -4.90
CA ILE A 103 -21.02 -1.40 -4.63
C ILE A 103 -20.44 -2.00 -5.92
N GLU A 104 -21.15 -1.87 -7.05
CA GLU A 104 -20.66 -2.33 -8.35
C GLU A 104 -19.41 -1.56 -8.77
N ASP A 105 -19.42 -0.22 -8.63
CA ASP A 105 -18.27 0.62 -8.94
C ASP A 105 -17.07 0.27 -8.06
N PHE A 106 -17.28 0.12 -6.75
CA PHE A 106 -16.24 -0.32 -5.82
C PHE A 106 -15.64 -1.67 -6.23
N ALA A 107 -16.49 -2.66 -6.53
CA ALA A 107 -16.03 -3.98 -6.96
C ALA A 107 -15.28 -3.93 -8.30
N ARG A 108 -15.70 -3.07 -9.25
CA ARG A 108 -14.96 -2.84 -10.50
C ARG A 108 -13.57 -2.23 -10.26
N GLY A 109 -13.46 -1.28 -9.32
CA GLY A 109 -12.17 -0.72 -8.91
C GLY A 109 -11.26 -1.78 -8.31
N CYS A 110 -11.79 -2.61 -7.41
CA CYS A 110 -11.07 -3.75 -6.83
C CYS A 110 -10.59 -4.72 -7.92
N ALA A 111 -11.46 -5.09 -8.87
CA ALA A 111 -11.12 -5.97 -9.98
C ALA A 111 -10.01 -5.38 -10.86
N CYS A 112 -10.07 -4.09 -11.16
CA CYS A 112 -9.05 -3.40 -11.95
C CYS A 112 -7.67 -3.48 -11.28
N ALA A 113 -7.60 -3.22 -9.97
CA ALA A 113 -6.37 -3.33 -9.20
C ALA A 113 -5.87 -4.78 -9.13
N ALA A 114 -6.75 -5.73 -8.82
CA ALA A 114 -6.42 -7.15 -8.70
C ALA A 114 -5.85 -7.70 -10.02
N ASN A 115 -6.48 -7.39 -11.14
CA ASN A 115 -6.01 -7.79 -12.48
C ASN A 115 -4.63 -7.21 -12.80
N LYS A 116 -4.35 -5.95 -12.40
CA LYS A 116 -3.06 -5.30 -12.66
C LYS A 116 -1.91 -6.02 -11.98
N ILE A 117 -2.11 -6.57 -10.78
CA ILE A 117 -1.08 -7.28 -10.02
C ILE A 117 -1.23 -8.81 -10.05
N GLY A 118 -2.22 -9.33 -10.78
CA GLY A 118 -2.41 -10.77 -11.01
C GLY A 118 -2.84 -11.55 -9.77
N VAL A 119 -3.73 -10.98 -8.96
CA VAL A 119 -4.25 -11.62 -7.72
C VAL A 119 -5.72 -11.96 -7.85
N ALA A 120 -6.18 -12.93 -7.05
CA ALA A 120 -7.59 -13.28 -6.93
C ALA A 120 -8.23 -12.62 -5.70
N LEU A 121 -9.43 -12.07 -5.85
CA LEU A 121 -10.27 -11.62 -4.75
C LEU A 121 -11.35 -12.69 -4.50
N CYS A 122 -11.05 -13.64 -3.63
CA CYS A 122 -11.76 -14.92 -3.56
C CYS A 122 -12.66 -15.08 -2.34
N GLY A 123 -12.94 -14.01 -1.59
CA GLY A 123 -13.81 -14.09 -0.42
C GLY A 123 -13.91 -12.79 0.34
N GLY A 124 -14.61 -12.85 1.46
CA GLY A 124 -14.78 -11.69 2.33
C GLY A 124 -16.01 -11.78 3.23
N ASN A 125 -16.45 -10.62 3.71
CA ASN A 125 -17.62 -10.49 4.57
C ASN A 125 -18.40 -9.23 4.25
N MET A 126 -19.72 -9.28 4.47
CA MET A 126 -20.59 -8.11 4.34
C MET A 126 -21.27 -7.83 5.68
N SER A 127 -21.27 -6.56 6.09
CA SER A 127 -21.94 -6.12 7.32
C SER A 127 -22.73 -4.83 7.09
N SER A 128 -23.67 -4.53 7.97
CA SER A 128 -24.42 -3.26 7.97
C SER A 128 -23.88 -2.34 9.07
N GLY A 129 -23.52 -1.11 8.71
CA GLY A 129 -22.98 -0.11 9.63
C GLY A 129 -22.29 1.03 8.89
N PRO A 130 -21.58 1.92 9.59
CA PRO A 130 -20.76 2.95 8.97
C PRO A 130 -19.80 2.34 7.96
N LEU A 131 -19.54 3.05 6.84
CA LEU A 131 -18.65 2.57 5.79
C LEU A 131 -17.27 2.25 6.37
N SER A 132 -16.86 1.01 6.20
CA SER A 132 -15.53 0.51 6.55
C SER A 132 -15.15 -0.60 5.59
N ILE A 133 -13.93 -0.53 5.09
CA ILE A 133 -13.37 -1.50 4.17
C ILE A 133 -12.15 -2.10 4.84
N SER A 134 -12.09 -3.41 5.00
CA SER A 134 -10.87 -4.09 5.41
C SER A 134 -10.46 -5.09 4.34
N VAL A 135 -9.20 -5.06 3.97
CA VAL A 135 -8.64 -5.94 2.94
C VAL A 135 -7.54 -6.79 3.59
N SER A 136 -7.77 -8.09 3.66
CA SER A 136 -6.73 -9.05 4.05
C SER A 136 -6.06 -9.59 2.79
N VAL A 137 -4.73 -9.51 2.75
CA VAL A 137 -3.91 -9.84 1.58
C VAL A 137 -2.94 -10.96 1.90
N HIS A 138 -2.70 -11.83 0.91
CA HIS A 138 -1.89 -13.01 1.08
C HIS A 138 -1.01 -13.23 -0.15
N GLY A 139 0.23 -13.63 0.11
CA GLY A 139 1.22 -13.93 -0.91
C GLY A 139 2.16 -15.03 -0.44
N GLU A 140 3.10 -15.39 -1.29
CA GLU A 140 4.10 -16.41 -1.04
C GLU A 140 5.50 -15.87 -1.29
N VAL A 141 6.44 -16.29 -0.47
CA VAL A 141 7.87 -16.03 -0.65
C VAL A 141 8.63 -17.33 -0.43
N GLU A 142 9.78 -17.51 -1.08
CA GLU A 142 10.65 -18.66 -0.81
C GLU A 142 10.96 -18.76 0.70
N ALA A 143 10.90 -19.98 1.24
CA ALA A 143 11.01 -20.21 2.68
C ALA A 143 12.27 -19.55 3.27
N ASN A 144 12.09 -18.74 4.32
CA ASN A 144 13.11 -17.95 5.00
C ASN A 144 13.72 -16.83 4.15
N LYS A 145 13.07 -16.36 3.07
CA LYS A 145 13.56 -15.31 2.17
C LYS A 145 12.75 -14.01 2.22
N ALA A 146 11.75 -13.92 3.08
CA ALA A 146 11.00 -12.69 3.25
C ALA A 146 11.94 -11.53 3.66
N CYS A 147 11.89 -10.43 2.90
CA CYS A 147 12.60 -9.22 3.26
C CYS A 147 11.96 -8.62 4.51
N GLN A 148 12.77 -8.08 5.43
CA GLN A 148 12.31 -7.58 6.71
C GLN A 148 12.77 -6.14 6.91
N ARG A 149 12.17 -5.44 7.86
CA ARG A 149 12.66 -4.12 8.33
C ARG A 149 14.04 -4.24 9.00
N ALA A 150 14.33 -5.37 9.64
CA ALA A 150 15.61 -5.68 10.25
C ALA A 150 16.60 -6.25 9.24
N GLY A 151 17.90 -5.94 9.41
CA GLY A 151 18.98 -6.52 8.61
C GLY A 151 19.88 -5.51 7.93
N GLY A 152 19.48 -4.24 7.89
CA GLY A 152 20.30 -3.13 7.41
C GLY A 152 21.59 -2.98 8.23
N ARG A 153 22.70 -2.62 7.59
CA ARG A 153 24.02 -2.49 8.23
C ARG A 153 24.66 -1.16 7.87
N PRO A 154 25.42 -0.55 8.78
CA PRO A 154 26.21 0.64 8.47
C PRO A 154 27.02 0.46 7.20
N GLY A 155 26.89 1.44 6.29
CA GLY A 155 27.51 1.43 4.97
C GLY A 155 26.62 0.93 3.84
N ASP A 156 25.48 0.28 4.13
CA ASP A 156 24.49 -0.06 3.11
C ASP A 156 23.91 1.22 2.50
N PHE A 157 23.66 1.20 1.21
CA PHE A 157 22.97 2.27 0.50
C PHE A 157 21.46 2.22 0.82
N ILE A 158 20.82 3.38 0.82
CA ILE A 158 19.36 3.52 0.99
C ILE A 158 18.80 3.92 -0.38
N TYR A 159 17.79 3.17 -0.81
CA TYR A 159 17.10 3.35 -2.07
C TYR A 159 15.60 3.60 -1.85
N VAL A 160 14.99 4.33 -2.79
CA VAL A 160 13.54 4.40 -2.95
C VAL A 160 13.16 3.92 -4.34
N SER A 161 12.01 3.28 -4.47
CA SER A 161 11.58 2.65 -5.71
C SER A 161 11.01 3.63 -6.74
N GLY A 162 10.66 4.85 -6.33
CA GLY A 162 10.10 5.87 -7.20
C GLY A 162 9.92 7.23 -6.53
N PRO A 163 9.28 8.18 -7.23
CA PRO A 163 9.09 9.54 -6.75
C PRO A 163 8.08 9.63 -5.62
N LEU A 164 8.33 10.52 -4.65
CA LEU A 164 7.61 10.68 -3.40
C LEU A 164 6.80 11.98 -3.33
N GLY A 165 5.79 12.01 -2.49
CA GLY A 165 5.08 13.21 -2.05
C GLY A 165 3.94 13.67 -2.95
N SER A 166 3.66 13.03 -4.09
CA SER A 166 2.54 13.43 -4.96
C SER A 166 1.19 13.24 -4.30
N ALA A 167 1.00 12.15 -3.56
CA ALA A 167 -0.25 11.92 -2.82
C ALA A 167 -0.44 12.96 -1.71
N ALA A 168 0.62 13.27 -0.96
CA ALA A 168 0.61 14.33 0.06
C ALA A 168 0.35 15.72 -0.56
N ALA A 169 0.93 16.03 -1.73
CA ALA A 169 0.64 17.27 -2.46
C ALA A 169 -0.83 17.35 -2.90
N CYS A 170 -1.46 16.23 -3.28
CA CYS A 170 -2.89 16.16 -3.59
C CYS A 170 -3.73 16.61 -2.37
N VAL A 171 -3.39 16.11 -1.18
CA VAL A 171 -4.04 16.51 0.09
C VAL A 171 -3.77 17.98 0.39
N ARG A 172 -2.52 18.41 0.37
CA ARG A 172 -2.12 19.80 0.69
C ARG A 172 -2.78 20.81 -0.22
N LEU A 173 -2.92 20.51 -1.50
CA LEU A 173 -3.56 21.38 -2.50
C LEU A 173 -5.08 21.25 -2.55
N ASN A 174 -5.67 20.43 -1.67
CA ASN A 174 -7.12 20.18 -1.60
C ASN A 174 -7.71 19.72 -2.94
N ASP A 175 -6.99 18.84 -3.66
CA ASP A 175 -7.35 18.32 -4.99
C ASP A 175 -7.80 16.84 -4.93
N LEU A 176 -8.44 16.46 -3.81
CA LEU A 176 -8.85 15.08 -3.54
C LEU A 176 -10.12 14.65 -4.28
N ILE A 177 -10.94 15.59 -4.78
CA ILE A 177 -12.19 15.25 -5.45
C ILE A 177 -12.01 15.42 -6.96
N PRO A 178 -11.82 14.33 -7.71
CA PRO A 178 -11.71 14.42 -9.17
C PRO A 178 -13.07 14.72 -9.80
N SER A 179 -13.05 15.38 -10.96
CA SER A 179 -14.26 15.62 -11.74
C SER A 179 -14.89 14.35 -12.30
N ASP A 180 -14.06 13.35 -12.59
CA ASP A 180 -14.44 11.99 -12.99
C ASP A 180 -13.29 11.01 -12.70
N SER A 181 -13.58 9.70 -12.70
CA SER A 181 -12.60 8.63 -12.39
C SER A 181 -11.60 8.34 -13.53
N TYR A 182 -11.79 8.91 -14.71
CA TYR A 182 -11.01 8.58 -15.90
C TYR A 182 -9.94 9.64 -16.20
N ASN A 183 -10.17 10.90 -15.80
CA ASN A 183 -9.28 12.03 -16.08
C ASN A 183 -8.69 12.59 -14.79
N LEU A 184 -7.85 11.79 -14.14
CA LEU A 184 -7.15 12.20 -12.93
C LEU A 184 -5.95 13.10 -13.26
N SER A 185 -5.70 14.11 -12.43
CA SER A 185 -4.41 14.80 -12.45
C SER A 185 -3.30 13.85 -11.96
N PRO A 186 -2.01 14.08 -12.29
CA PRO A 186 -0.92 13.19 -11.85
C PRO A 186 -0.90 12.96 -10.32
N ARG A 187 -1.19 13.98 -9.51
CA ARG A 187 -1.26 13.85 -8.05
C ARG A 187 -2.51 13.10 -7.57
N GLN A 188 -3.66 13.25 -8.26
CA GLN A 188 -4.84 12.41 -8.00
C GLN A 188 -4.59 10.95 -8.39
N GLU A 189 -3.88 10.72 -9.51
CA GLU A 189 -3.44 9.37 -9.89
C GLU A 189 -2.57 8.75 -8.78
N ALA A 190 -1.58 9.50 -8.26
CA ALA A 190 -0.73 9.04 -7.18
C ALA A 190 -1.53 8.71 -5.91
N PHE A 191 -2.52 9.53 -5.55
CA PHE A 191 -3.36 9.30 -4.38
C PHE A 191 -4.31 8.11 -4.56
N TYR A 192 -5.07 8.07 -5.69
CA TYR A 192 -6.12 7.08 -5.88
C TYR A 192 -5.66 5.77 -6.51
N LYS A 193 -4.60 5.82 -7.32
CA LYS A 193 -4.08 4.66 -8.05
C LYS A 193 -2.62 4.38 -7.73
N PRO A 194 -2.27 4.27 -6.43
CA PRO A 194 -0.90 3.87 -6.09
C PRO A 194 -0.55 2.54 -6.74
N SER A 195 0.71 2.20 -6.74
CA SER A 195 1.18 0.95 -7.34
C SER A 195 1.93 0.14 -6.30
N ALA A 196 1.40 -1.02 -5.92
CA ALA A 196 2.18 -1.97 -5.13
C ALA A 196 3.40 -2.44 -5.96
N ARG A 197 4.60 -2.17 -5.46
CA ARG A 197 5.87 -2.22 -6.20
C ARG A 197 6.44 -3.65 -6.33
N PHE A 198 5.63 -4.59 -6.83
CA PHE A 198 6.07 -5.96 -7.13
C PHE A 198 7.13 -6.05 -8.23
N ASP A 199 7.24 -5.02 -9.08
CA ASP A 199 8.31 -4.86 -10.04
C ASP A 199 9.71 -4.77 -9.40
N MET A 200 9.80 -4.41 -8.10
CA MET A 200 11.04 -4.32 -7.35
C MET A 200 11.51 -5.66 -6.76
N SER A 201 10.77 -6.76 -6.94
CA SER A 201 11.05 -8.07 -6.33
C SER A 201 12.47 -8.56 -6.55
N GLU A 202 13.06 -8.36 -7.73
CA GLU A 202 14.44 -8.78 -8.03
C GLU A 202 15.48 -8.02 -7.19
N TYR A 203 15.25 -6.74 -6.91
CA TYR A 203 16.12 -5.94 -6.04
C TYR A 203 16.00 -6.39 -4.57
N LEU A 204 14.78 -6.72 -4.14
CA LEU A 204 14.51 -7.16 -2.77
C LEU A 204 15.14 -8.52 -2.44
N LYS A 205 15.43 -9.38 -3.41
CA LYS A 205 16.19 -10.63 -3.19
C LYS A 205 17.59 -10.38 -2.62
N THR A 206 18.17 -9.21 -2.86
CA THR A 206 19.52 -8.83 -2.40
C THR A 206 19.49 -7.69 -1.39
N ALA A 207 18.32 -7.18 -1.06
CA ALA A 207 18.15 -6.14 -0.06
C ALA A 207 18.49 -6.67 1.34
N SER A 208 19.09 -5.79 2.16
CA SER A 208 19.36 -6.07 3.58
C SER A 208 18.14 -5.84 4.45
N SER A 209 17.31 -4.86 4.08
CA SER A 209 16.04 -4.53 4.74
C SER A 209 15.12 -3.78 3.78
N ALA A 210 13.81 -3.82 4.03
CA ALA A 210 12.82 -3.06 3.27
C ALA A 210 11.57 -2.75 4.09
N ILE A 211 10.85 -1.72 3.65
CA ILE A 211 9.53 -1.30 4.12
C ILE A 211 8.86 -0.51 2.99
N ASP A 212 7.54 -0.46 2.94
CA ASP A 212 6.83 0.48 2.08
C ASP A 212 6.66 1.85 2.76
N ILE A 213 6.34 2.89 1.97
CA ILE A 213 6.16 4.26 2.45
C ILE A 213 4.65 4.54 2.53
N SER A 214 4.09 4.35 3.71
CA SER A 214 2.69 4.63 4.01
C SER A 214 2.50 5.87 4.88
N ASP A 215 3.38 6.09 5.85
CA ASP A 215 3.34 7.18 6.82
C ASP A 215 4.32 8.33 6.51
N GLY A 216 5.16 8.14 5.51
CA GLY A 216 6.16 9.08 5.02
C GLY A 216 7.59 8.58 5.18
N LEU A 217 8.46 9.01 4.27
CA LEU A 217 9.84 8.54 4.16
C LEU A 217 10.58 8.52 5.51
N ILE A 218 10.47 9.60 6.29
CA ILE A 218 11.21 9.73 7.55
C ILE A 218 10.68 8.76 8.61
N GLN A 219 9.36 8.59 8.72
CA GLN A 219 8.77 7.69 9.70
C GLN A 219 9.09 6.23 9.35
N ASP A 220 8.87 5.84 8.11
CA ASP A 220 9.05 4.47 7.67
C ASP A 220 10.53 4.06 7.65
N LEU A 221 11.43 4.97 7.25
CA LEU A 221 12.87 4.73 7.40
C LEU A 221 13.27 4.53 8.87
N ASN A 222 12.70 5.28 9.81
CA ASN A 222 13.00 5.07 11.23
C ASN A 222 12.64 3.65 11.71
N HIS A 223 11.60 3.03 11.19
CA HIS A 223 11.29 1.63 11.51
C HIS A 223 12.41 0.67 11.07
N ILE A 224 13.03 0.93 9.91
CA ILE A 224 14.24 0.20 9.48
C ILE A 224 15.40 0.46 10.45
N LEU A 225 15.65 1.73 10.79
CA LEU A 225 16.77 2.11 11.66
C LEU A 225 16.68 1.49 13.05
N GLU A 226 15.51 1.52 13.65
CA GLU A 226 15.24 0.91 14.96
C GLU A 226 15.41 -0.62 14.90
N SER A 227 14.80 -1.28 13.91
CA SER A 227 14.87 -2.73 13.75
C SER A 227 16.29 -3.21 13.41
N SER A 228 17.08 -2.40 12.71
CA SER A 228 18.46 -2.69 12.29
C SER A 228 19.52 -2.15 13.29
N ARG A 229 19.11 -1.34 14.29
CA ARG A 229 19.99 -0.69 15.28
C ARG A 229 21.11 0.13 14.66
N CYS A 230 20.78 0.96 13.70
CA CYS A 230 21.70 1.85 13.00
C CYS A 230 21.08 3.24 12.81
N GLY A 231 21.84 4.17 12.25
CA GLY A 231 21.35 5.47 11.81
C GLY A 231 21.36 5.59 10.31
N ALA A 232 21.01 6.77 9.81
CA ALA A 232 21.05 7.08 8.38
C ALA A 232 21.51 8.51 8.10
N SER A 233 22.13 8.70 6.94
CA SER A 233 22.42 10.01 6.35
C SER A 233 21.83 10.06 4.96
N LEU A 234 20.90 10.98 4.73
CA LEU A 234 20.26 11.27 3.46
C LEU A 234 20.78 12.56 2.84
N GLU A 235 20.67 12.67 1.52
CA GLU A 235 20.91 13.90 0.77
C GLU A 235 19.58 14.37 0.17
N SER A 236 19.08 15.53 0.60
CA SER A 236 17.75 16.04 0.18
C SER A 236 17.61 16.16 -1.34
N LYS A 237 18.67 16.57 -2.03
CA LYS A 237 18.72 16.71 -3.49
C LYS A 237 18.58 15.39 -4.26
N LEU A 238 18.80 14.24 -3.59
CA LEU A 238 18.68 12.90 -4.19
C LEU A 238 17.32 12.28 -3.98
N ILE A 239 16.46 12.90 -3.18
CA ILE A 239 15.09 12.41 -2.96
C ILE A 239 14.27 12.74 -4.20
N PRO A 240 13.77 11.72 -4.94
CA PRO A 240 12.96 11.98 -6.12
C PRO A 240 11.59 12.48 -5.69
N LEU A 241 11.20 13.67 -6.14
CA LEU A 241 9.89 14.23 -5.86
C LEU A 241 8.96 14.02 -7.05
N GLY A 242 7.72 13.67 -6.74
CA GLY A 242 6.68 13.47 -7.73
C GLY A 242 6.00 14.78 -8.15
N ASP A 243 4.93 14.66 -8.93
CA ASP A 243 4.23 15.84 -9.47
C ASP A 243 3.70 16.74 -8.37
N SER A 244 3.98 18.03 -8.48
CA SER A 244 3.56 19.08 -7.54
C SER A 244 4.02 18.90 -6.08
N ALA A 245 4.89 17.92 -5.80
CA ALA A 245 5.42 17.66 -4.47
C ALA A 245 6.52 18.66 -4.10
N GLU A 246 6.47 19.14 -2.88
CA GLU A 246 7.54 19.85 -2.21
C GLU A 246 8.38 18.87 -1.39
N LEU A 247 9.60 19.26 -1.00
CA LEU A 247 10.47 18.36 -0.22
C LEU A 247 9.78 17.88 1.08
N GLU A 248 8.99 18.74 1.72
CA GLU A 248 8.25 18.39 2.93
C GLU A 248 7.18 17.31 2.67
N ASP A 249 6.50 17.37 1.51
CA ASP A 249 5.57 16.32 1.08
C ASP A 249 6.28 14.97 0.94
N GLY A 250 7.46 14.94 0.30
CA GLY A 250 8.24 13.72 0.10
C GLY A 250 8.90 13.16 1.37
N LEU A 251 9.18 14.02 2.36
CA LEU A 251 9.81 13.59 3.61
C LEU A 251 8.78 13.08 4.65
N PHE A 252 7.69 13.80 4.80
CA PHE A 252 6.74 13.62 5.91
C PHE A 252 5.32 13.27 5.45
N GLY A 253 5.05 13.40 4.17
CA GLY A 253 3.79 12.99 3.57
C GLY A 253 3.73 11.47 3.42
N GLY A 254 2.57 10.89 3.68
CA GLY A 254 2.31 9.48 3.48
C GLY A 254 1.61 9.19 2.16
N ASP A 255 1.13 7.96 2.06
CA ASP A 255 0.33 7.46 0.92
C ASP A 255 1.11 7.29 -0.40
N ASP A 256 2.44 7.24 -0.37
CA ASP A 256 3.25 7.04 -1.58
C ASP A 256 3.24 5.58 -2.06
N TYR A 257 3.21 4.61 -1.14
CA TYR A 257 3.27 3.16 -1.42
C TYR A 257 4.45 2.77 -2.33
N GLU A 258 5.50 3.59 -2.30
CA GLU A 258 6.82 3.27 -2.81
C GLU A 258 7.58 2.45 -1.75
N LEU A 259 8.69 1.82 -2.14
CA LEU A 259 9.52 1.04 -1.21
C LEU A 259 10.76 1.81 -0.80
N ILE A 260 11.10 1.79 0.50
CA ILE A 260 12.45 2.04 0.99
C ILE A 260 13.12 0.68 1.16
N PHE A 261 14.31 0.54 0.64
CA PHE A 261 15.11 -0.65 0.90
C PHE A 261 16.59 -0.33 0.99
N THR A 262 17.34 -1.21 1.65
CA THR A 262 18.77 -1.03 1.83
C THR A 262 19.53 -2.16 1.16
N SER A 263 20.70 -1.85 0.61
CA SER A 263 21.56 -2.87 -0.01
C SER A 263 23.02 -2.48 0.12
N ARG A 264 23.86 -3.51 0.30
CA ARG A 264 25.31 -3.35 0.28
C ARG A 264 25.86 -3.13 -1.13
N GLN A 265 25.14 -3.59 -2.13
CA GLN A 265 25.50 -3.43 -3.53
C GLN A 265 25.03 -2.08 -4.06
N ASP A 266 25.82 -1.45 -4.92
CA ASP A 266 25.39 -0.28 -5.68
C ASP A 266 24.50 -0.75 -6.85
N LEU A 267 23.22 -0.42 -6.76
CA LEU A 267 22.19 -0.90 -7.70
C LEU A 267 21.97 0.01 -8.90
N GLY A 268 22.76 1.07 -9.05
CA GLY A 268 22.91 1.94 -10.23
C GLY A 268 21.68 2.39 -11.03
N SER A 269 20.62 1.58 -11.04
CA SER A 269 19.38 1.80 -11.79
C SER A 269 18.18 2.18 -10.92
N VAL A 270 18.38 2.34 -9.60
CA VAL A 270 17.35 2.71 -8.63
C VAL A 270 17.79 3.97 -7.89
N GLU A 271 16.84 4.79 -7.50
CA GLU A 271 17.09 6.08 -6.86
C GLU A 271 17.73 5.90 -5.47
N LYS A 272 19.04 6.20 -5.42
CA LYS A 272 19.83 6.14 -4.20
C LYS A 272 19.76 7.48 -3.47
N ILE A 273 19.23 7.48 -2.25
CA ILE A 273 18.98 8.70 -1.48
C ILE A 273 19.93 8.91 -0.30
N GLY A 274 20.72 7.90 0.08
CA GLY A 274 21.63 8.02 1.22
C GLY A 274 22.32 6.71 1.59
N ARG A 275 22.76 6.64 2.86
CA ARG A 275 23.45 5.48 3.45
C ARG A 275 23.07 5.26 4.90
N LEU A 276 23.07 4.01 5.33
CA LEU A 276 23.03 3.65 6.74
C LEU A 276 24.37 3.98 7.43
N THR A 277 24.30 4.45 8.69
CA THR A 277 25.44 4.89 9.48
C THR A 277 25.57 4.12 10.79
N GLN A 278 26.80 4.09 11.36
CA GLN A 278 27.05 3.52 12.69
C GLN A 278 26.46 4.40 13.81
N GLU A 279 26.51 5.73 13.62
CA GLU A 279 25.91 6.68 14.56
C GLU A 279 24.40 6.63 14.45
N LEU A 280 23.72 6.44 15.60
CA LEU A 280 22.28 6.36 15.65
C LEU A 280 21.62 7.70 15.29
N GLY A 281 20.40 7.61 14.79
CA GLY A 281 19.58 8.75 14.39
C GLY A 281 19.63 9.02 12.88
N LEU A 282 18.74 9.89 12.45
CA LEU A 282 18.57 10.26 11.04
C LEU A 282 19.09 11.68 10.81
N ARG A 283 19.88 11.84 9.76
CA ARG A 283 20.39 13.14 9.29
C ARG A 283 20.02 13.36 7.83
N ILE A 284 19.69 14.61 7.51
CA ILE A 284 19.50 15.08 6.13
C ILE A 284 20.47 16.25 5.93
N ASP A 285 21.32 16.18 4.91
CA ASP A 285 22.37 17.19 4.62
C ASP A 285 23.25 17.52 5.84
N GLY A 286 23.46 16.53 6.73
CA GLY A 286 24.23 16.64 7.95
C GLY A 286 23.47 17.11 9.19
N GLU A 287 22.25 17.63 9.04
CA GLU A 287 21.41 18.07 10.16
C GLU A 287 20.54 16.93 10.71
N ALA A 288 20.43 16.84 12.02
CA ALA A 288 19.60 15.82 12.69
C ALA A 288 18.11 16.12 12.48
N ILE A 289 17.37 15.13 12.02
CA ILE A 289 15.93 15.20 11.80
C ILE A 289 15.22 14.36 12.86
N ARG A 290 14.16 14.92 13.45
CA ARG A 290 13.26 14.17 14.32
C ARG A 290 12.16 13.52 13.48
N SER A 291 11.79 12.31 13.86
CA SER A 291 10.63 11.64 13.26
C SER A 291 9.39 12.53 13.42
N ARG A 292 8.73 12.78 12.32
CA ARG A 292 7.40 13.34 12.21
C ARG A 292 6.73 12.52 11.12
N GLY A 293 5.57 11.98 11.35
CA GLY A 293 4.81 11.22 10.37
C GLY A 293 3.37 11.14 10.83
N PHE A 294 2.55 10.48 10.07
CA PHE A 294 1.15 10.28 10.42
C PHE A 294 1.05 9.30 11.59
N ASP A 295 0.24 9.63 12.59
CA ASP A 295 -0.08 8.73 13.71
C ASP A 295 -1.59 8.70 13.92
N HIS A 296 -2.16 7.51 13.80
CA HIS A 296 -3.60 7.28 13.91
C HIS A 296 -4.20 7.72 15.27
N PHE A 297 -3.39 7.78 16.32
CA PHE A 297 -3.85 8.08 17.68
C PHE A 297 -3.48 9.49 18.17
N LEU A 298 -2.44 10.10 17.61
CA LEU A 298 -1.97 11.42 18.03
C LEU A 298 -2.56 12.58 17.20
N ASN A 299 -2.98 12.32 15.97
CA ASN A 299 -3.50 13.33 15.04
C ASN A 299 -5.04 13.40 15.03
N GLN A 300 -5.70 13.11 16.15
CA GLN A 300 -7.14 13.35 16.26
C GLN A 300 -7.39 14.84 16.52
N PRO A 301 -8.23 15.55 15.72
CA PRO A 301 -8.71 16.86 16.12
C PRO A 301 -9.46 16.70 17.45
N GLU A 302 -9.10 17.52 18.45
CA GLU A 302 -9.85 17.56 19.71
C GLU A 302 -11.32 17.84 19.39
N SER A 303 -12.19 16.93 19.82
CA SER A 303 -13.65 16.93 19.62
C SER A 303 -14.33 18.03 20.40
#